data_b65f493bdb3fd4cbcf2ba9d817e84069
#
_entry.id   b65f493bdb3fd4cbcf2ba9d817e84069
#
_cell.length_a   1.000
_cell.length_b   1.000
_cell.length_c   1.000
_cell.angle_alpha   90.00
_cell.angle_beta   90.00
_cell.angle_gamma   90.00
#
_symmetry.space_group_name_H-M   'P 1'
#
loop_
_entity.id
_entity.type
_entity.pdbx_description
1 polymer ?
#
loop_
_entity_poly.entity_id
_entity_poly.type
_entity_poly.pdbx_seq_one_letter_code
_entity_poly.pdbx_strand_id
1 'polypeptide(L)'
;AAGGSAVMLGSLLAGTEEAPGALEIYQGRQFKVYRGMGSLAAMEKGSKDRYFQEDAKKLVPEGVEGRVAYKGALSDTIFQLLGGLRAGMGYCGTPTIDSLRHDAEFIRITNAGLVESHPHDINITKEAPNYTRGGM
;
A
#
# COMPACT_ATOMS: atom_id res chain seq x y z
N ALA A 1 8.60 13.72 5.67
CA ALA A 1 9.00 14.92 4.92
C ALA A 1 7.81 15.82 4.58
N ALA A 2 6.66 15.29 4.21
CA ALA A 2 5.47 16.12 3.93
C ALA A 2 4.75 16.67 5.18
N GLY A 3 5.27 16.47 6.37
CA GLY A 3 4.72 16.97 7.63
C GLY A 3 3.60 16.15 8.25
N GLY A 4 3.19 15.04 7.62
CA GLY A 4 2.15 14.16 8.17
C GLY A 4 2.56 13.51 9.49
N SER A 5 1.61 13.31 10.39
CA SER A 5 1.81 12.62 11.67
C SER A 5 1.18 11.23 11.70
N ALA A 6 0.25 10.97 10.79
CA ALA A 6 -0.41 9.68 10.62
C ALA A 6 -0.80 9.49 9.15
N VAL A 7 -0.94 8.24 8.74
CA VAL A 7 -1.40 7.89 7.39
C VAL A 7 -2.56 6.92 7.48
N MET A 8 -3.55 7.10 6.60
CA MET A 8 -4.57 6.09 6.36
C MET A 8 -4.09 5.17 5.25
N LEU A 9 -4.05 3.87 5.54
CA LEU A 9 -3.65 2.85 4.59
C LEU A 9 -4.89 2.20 3.96
N GLY A 10 -4.90 2.06 2.66
CA GLY A 10 -5.89 1.27 1.94
C GLY A 10 -5.42 -0.19 1.82
N SER A 11 -4.97 -0.58 0.64
CA SER A 11 -4.60 -1.96 0.33
C SER A 11 -3.17 -2.35 0.73
N LEU A 12 -2.37 -1.45 1.29
CA LEU A 12 -0.94 -1.70 1.55
C LEU A 12 -0.70 -2.92 2.44
N LEU A 13 -1.53 -3.10 3.48
CA LEU A 13 -1.46 -4.22 4.41
C LEU A 13 -2.43 -5.37 4.06
N ALA A 14 -3.21 -5.23 2.99
CA ALA A 14 -4.05 -6.32 2.50
C ALA A 14 -3.18 -7.51 2.07
N GLY A 15 -3.65 -8.71 2.32
CA GLY A 15 -2.89 -9.93 2.03
C GLY A 15 -1.94 -10.40 3.14
N THR A 16 -1.72 -9.61 4.19
CA THR A 16 -1.00 -10.09 5.36
C THR A 16 -1.84 -11.11 6.14
N GLU A 17 -1.18 -11.95 6.94
CA GLU A 17 -1.86 -13.00 7.71
C GLU A 17 -2.92 -12.43 8.66
N GLU A 18 -2.60 -11.33 9.33
CA GLU A 18 -3.46 -10.66 10.31
C GLU A 18 -4.56 -9.79 9.68
N ALA A 19 -4.45 -9.46 8.39
CA ALA A 19 -5.48 -8.70 7.71
C ALA A 19 -6.78 -9.53 7.57
N PRO A 20 -7.97 -8.92 7.66
CA PRO A 20 -9.22 -9.61 7.42
C PRO A 20 -9.30 -10.13 5.97
N GLY A 21 -10.17 -11.10 5.77
CA GLY A 21 -10.37 -11.76 4.47
C GLY A 21 -9.98 -13.24 4.50
N ALA A 22 -10.77 -14.06 3.82
CA ALA A 22 -10.49 -15.48 3.72
C ALA A 22 -9.25 -15.74 2.87
N LEU A 23 -8.49 -16.78 3.25
CA LEU A 23 -7.39 -17.29 2.43
C LEU A 23 -7.98 -18.16 1.31
N GLU A 24 -7.54 -17.91 0.09
CA GLU A 24 -7.94 -18.67 -1.10
C GLU A 24 -6.71 -19.20 -1.84
N ILE A 25 -6.85 -20.40 -2.42
CA ILE A 25 -5.85 -20.93 -3.35
C ILE A 25 -6.39 -20.76 -4.78
N TYR A 26 -5.64 -20.08 -5.61
CA TYR A 26 -5.98 -19.88 -7.01
C TYR A 26 -4.74 -20.09 -7.89
N GLN A 27 -4.85 -20.94 -8.88
CA GLN A 27 -3.73 -21.31 -9.77
C GLN A 27 -2.44 -21.71 -9.00
N GLY A 28 -2.60 -22.47 -7.90
CA GLY A 28 -1.48 -22.93 -7.08
C GLY A 28 -0.82 -21.86 -6.20
N ARG A 29 -1.40 -20.65 -6.11
CA ARG A 29 -0.91 -19.55 -5.28
C ARG A 29 -1.93 -19.16 -4.22
N GLN A 30 -1.43 -18.66 -3.10
CA GLN A 30 -2.26 -18.17 -2.01
C GLN A 30 -2.66 -16.70 -2.22
N PHE A 31 -3.92 -16.41 -1.96
CA PHE A 31 -4.50 -15.07 -2.01
C PHE A 31 -5.38 -14.84 -0.78
N LYS A 32 -5.62 -13.59 -0.44
CA LYS A 32 -6.67 -13.21 0.51
C LYS A 32 -7.75 -12.41 -0.22
N VAL A 33 -8.99 -12.66 0.15
CA VAL A 33 -10.12 -11.84 -0.31
C VAL A 33 -9.94 -10.42 0.21
N TYR A 34 -10.07 -9.45 -0.67
CA TYR A 34 -9.99 -8.03 -0.38
C TYR A 34 -11.20 -7.31 -0.94
N ARG A 35 -11.73 -6.37 -0.17
CA ARG A 35 -12.83 -5.51 -0.61
C ARG A 35 -12.67 -4.09 -0.09
N GLY A 36 -13.05 -3.11 -0.91
CA GLY A 36 -13.18 -1.73 -0.49
C GLY A 36 -14.37 -1.56 0.46
N MET A 37 -14.33 -0.58 1.34
CA MET A 37 -15.41 -0.30 2.30
C MET A 37 -16.73 0.11 1.61
N GLY A 38 -16.67 0.69 0.41
CA GLY A 38 -17.83 1.00 -0.43
C GLY A 38 -18.25 -0.14 -1.35
N SER A 39 -17.70 -1.35 -1.22
CA SER A 39 -18.17 -2.53 -1.96
C SER A 39 -19.51 -3.03 -1.40
N LEU A 40 -20.28 -3.72 -2.25
CA LEU A 40 -21.59 -4.25 -1.85
C LEU A 40 -21.46 -5.16 -0.63
N ALA A 41 -20.52 -6.10 -0.62
CA ALA A 41 -20.30 -7.02 0.48
C ALA A 41 -19.85 -6.32 1.78
N ALA A 42 -19.14 -5.20 1.70
CA ALA A 42 -18.78 -4.42 2.88
C ALA A 42 -19.97 -3.65 3.43
N MET A 43 -20.79 -3.05 2.55
CA MET A 43 -21.99 -2.31 2.95
C MET A 43 -23.06 -3.21 3.57
N GLU A 44 -23.25 -4.42 3.06
CA GLU A 44 -24.15 -5.43 3.64
C GLU A 44 -23.72 -5.86 5.05
N LYS A 45 -22.42 -5.77 5.37
CA LYS A 45 -21.85 -6.10 6.69
C LYS A 45 -21.67 -4.92 7.63
N GLY A 46 -22.16 -3.73 7.29
CA GLY A 46 -22.27 -2.60 8.21
C GLY A 46 -21.52 -1.32 7.84
N SER A 47 -20.79 -1.24 6.71
CA SER A 47 -20.06 -0.01 6.33
C SER A 47 -20.90 1.01 5.54
N LYS A 48 -22.19 0.81 5.39
CA LYS A 48 -23.12 1.68 4.65
C LYS A 48 -23.31 3.05 5.30
N ASP A 49 -23.08 3.19 6.60
CA ASP A 49 -23.09 4.44 7.36
C ASP A 49 -22.12 5.47 6.77
N ARG A 50 -20.92 5.05 6.36
CA ARG A 50 -19.91 5.91 5.72
C ARG A 50 -20.35 6.52 4.39
N TYR A 51 -21.34 5.92 3.75
CA TYR A 51 -21.81 6.32 2.42
C TYR A 51 -23.23 6.90 2.49
N PHE A 52 -23.70 7.27 3.71
CA PHE A 52 -25.04 7.82 3.93
C PHE A 52 -26.15 6.95 3.35
N GLN A 53 -26.00 5.63 3.43
CA GLN A 53 -26.92 4.66 2.86
C GLN A 53 -27.56 3.75 3.93
N GLU A 54 -27.57 4.18 5.19
CA GLU A 54 -28.09 3.39 6.31
C GLU A 54 -29.56 2.95 6.10
N ASP A 55 -30.38 3.87 5.59
CA ASP A 55 -31.80 3.66 5.34
C ASP A 55 -32.12 3.28 3.87
N ALA A 56 -31.10 3.08 3.05
CA ALA A 56 -31.31 2.81 1.64
C ALA A 56 -31.89 1.40 1.40
N LYS A 57 -33.00 1.32 0.67
CA LYS A 57 -33.59 0.05 0.24
C LYS A 57 -32.72 -0.70 -0.77
N LYS A 58 -31.87 0.01 -1.51
CA LYS A 58 -30.93 -0.52 -2.49
C LYS A 58 -29.58 0.18 -2.31
N LEU A 59 -28.54 -0.60 -2.07
CA LEU A 59 -27.18 -0.10 -1.94
C LEU A 59 -26.58 0.27 -3.30
N VAL A 60 -25.86 1.39 -3.34
CA VAL A 60 -25.09 1.81 -4.53
C VAL A 60 -23.61 1.58 -4.25
N PRO A 61 -22.99 0.54 -4.82
CA PRO A 61 -21.60 0.23 -4.57
C PRO A 61 -20.66 1.23 -5.27
N GLU A 62 -19.67 1.72 -4.56
CA GLU A 62 -18.59 2.57 -5.05
C GLU A 62 -17.22 1.87 -4.97
N GLY A 63 -17.14 0.76 -4.25
CA GLY A 63 -15.94 -0.01 -4.05
C GLY A 63 -15.94 -1.32 -4.84
N VAL A 64 -14.74 -1.88 -4.99
CA VAL A 64 -14.51 -3.15 -5.67
C VAL A 64 -14.25 -4.29 -4.69
N GLU A 65 -14.50 -5.50 -5.14
CA GLU A 65 -14.12 -6.74 -4.48
C GLU A 65 -13.14 -7.50 -5.36
N GLY A 66 -12.19 -8.18 -4.73
CA GLY A 66 -11.19 -8.93 -5.45
C GLY A 66 -10.34 -9.76 -4.51
N ARG A 67 -9.19 -10.15 -4.99
CA ARG A 67 -8.19 -10.88 -4.21
C ARG A 67 -6.83 -10.22 -4.37
N VAL A 68 -6.03 -10.29 -3.32
CA VAL A 68 -4.64 -9.84 -3.29
C VAL A 68 -3.72 -10.99 -2.95
N ALA A 69 -2.52 -10.99 -3.46
CA ALA A 69 -1.54 -12.02 -3.13
C ALA A 69 -1.30 -12.08 -1.61
N TYR A 70 -1.22 -13.29 -1.08
CA TYR A 70 -0.82 -13.51 0.31
C TYR A 70 0.62 -13.06 0.52
N LYS A 71 0.87 -12.30 1.59
CA LYS A 71 2.16 -11.65 1.87
C LYS A 71 2.89 -12.21 3.09
N GLY A 72 2.28 -13.17 3.81
CA GLY A 72 2.82 -13.67 5.08
C GLY A 72 2.51 -12.74 6.27
N ALA A 73 3.33 -12.80 7.29
CA ALA A 73 3.12 -12.05 8.52
C ALA A 73 3.20 -10.53 8.32
N LEU A 74 2.36 -9.80 9.04
CA LEU A 74 2.38 -8.32 9.04
C LEU A 74 3.73 -7.77 9.48
N SER A 75 4.38 -8.43 10.46
CA SER A 75 5.71 -8.04 10.97
C SER A 75 6.74 -7.90 9.87
N ASP A 76 6.75 -8.80 8.89
CA ASP A 76 7.70 -8.77 7.78
C ASP A 76 7.46 -7.57 6.87
N THR A 77 6.18 -7.28 6.59
CA THR A 77 5.80 -6.09 5.83
C THR A 77 6.23 -4.80 6.54
N ILE A 78 5.97 -4.69 7.84
CA ILE A 78 6.36 -3.52 8.65
C ILE A 78 7.87 -3.39 8.72
N PHE A 79 8.60 -4.49 8.90
CA PHE A 79 10.07 -4.47 8.90
C PHE A 79 10.62 -3.86 7.60
N GLN A 80 10.09 -4.26 6.44
CA GLN A 80 10.49 -3.71 5.14
C GLN A 80 10.17 -2.21 5.03
N LEU A 81 8.97 -1.79 5.44
CA LEU A 81 8.58 -0.37 5.42
C LEU A 81 9.47 0.50 6.30
N LEU A 82 9.80 0.03 7.50
CA LEU A 82 10.71 0.72 8.42
C LEU A 82 12.14 0.77 7.87
N GLY A 83 12.59 -0.30 7.20
CA GLY A 83 13.87 -0.33 6.50
C GLY A 83 13.93 0.74 5.40
N GLY A 84 12.87 0.86 4.59
CA GLY A 84 12.75 1.92 3.58
C GLY A 84 12.76 3.32 4.17
N LEU A 85 12.04 3.54 5.27
CA LEU A 85 12.06 4.83 5.97
C LEU A 85 13.46 5.20 6.47
N ARG A 86 14.16 4.26 7.12
CA ARG A 86 15.53 4.47 7.62
C ARG A 86 16.50 4.78 6.49
N ALA A 87 16.41 4.06 5.38
CA ALA A 87 17.21 4.34 4.19
C ALA A 87 16.93 5.75 3.64
N GLY A 88 15.67 6.13 3.52
CA GLY A 88 15.25 7.48 3.10
C GLY A 88 15.78 8.58 4.02
N MET A 89 15.72 8.38 5.34
CA MET A 89 16.30 9.29 6.32
C MET A 89 17.82 9.42 6.13
N GLY A 90 18.51 8.31 5.86
CA GLY A 90 19.94 8.34 5.55
C GLY A 90 20.25 9.15 4.29
N TYR A 91 19.50 8.97 3.21
CA TYR A 91 19.68 9.77 1.99
C TYR A 91 19.39 11.27 2.18
N CYS A 92 18.44 11.62 3.05
CA CYS A 92 18.12 13.01 3.37
C CYS A 92 19.07 13.62 4.41
N GLY A 93 19.98 12.86 5.03
CA GLY A 93 20.84 13.34 6.12
C GLY A 93 20.07 13.70 7.39
N THR A 94 18.89 13.08 7.62
CA THR A 94 17.99 13.42 8.73
C THR A 94 18.04 12.32 9.80
N PRO A 95 18.70 12.56 10.94
CA PRO A 95 18.90 11.52 11.97
C PRO A 95 17.65 11.19 12.79
N THR A 96 16.63 12.03 12.75
CA THR A 96 15.38 11.86 13.49
C THR A 96 14.15 12.05 12.59
N ILE A 97 13.00 11.54 13.01
CA ILE A 97 11.72 11.79 12.30
C ILE A 97 11.39 13.29 12.30
N ASP A 98 11.69 13.97 13.39
CA ASP A 98 11.46 15.43 13.49
C ASP A 98 12.30 16.19 12.48
N SER A 99 13.60 15.91 12.36
CA SER A 99 14.44 16.50 11.32
C SER A 99 13.98 16.15 9.91
N LEU A 100 13.52 14.91 9.66
CA LEU A 100 12.93 14.54 8.36
C LEU A 100 11.70 15.40 8.01
N ARG A 101 10.89 15.76 9.00
CA ARG A 101 9.69 16.59 8.80
C ARG A 101 9.97 18.05 8.57
N HIS A 102 11.05 18.60 9.13
CA HIS A 102 11.34 20.03 9.10
C HIS A 102 12.48 20.41 8.16
N ASP A 103 13.46 19.53 7.98
CA ASP A 103 14.70 19.85 7.25
C ASP A 103 14.75 19.23 5.84
N ALA A 104 13.91 18.24 5.55
CA ALA A 104 13.88 17.62 4.23
C ALA A 104 13.27 18.56 3.17
N GLU A 105 13.91 18.64 2.02
CA GLU A 105 13.48 19.46 0.90
C GLU A 105 12.92 18.62 -0.26
N PHE A 106 11.87 19.13 -0.91
CA PHE A 106 11.30 18.52 -2.11
C PHE A 106 11.88 19.20 -3.35
N ILE A 107 12.26 18.39 -4.33
CA ILE A 107 12.70 18.84 -5.64
C ILE A 107 11.73 18.39 -6.73
N ARG A 108 11.61 19.18 -7.78
CA ARG A 108 10.90 18.75 -8.99
C ARG A 108 11.86 17.98 -9.88
N ILE A 109 11.39 16.85 -10.39
CA ILE A 109 12.13 16.05 -11.38
C ILE A 109 11.34 15.95 -12.68
N THR A 110 12.03 15.75 -13.79
CA THR A 110 11.43 15.46 -15.10
C THR A 110 11.13 13.96 -15.21
N ASN A 111 10.34 13.56 -16.19
CA ASN A 111 10.14 12.14 -16.51
C ASN A 111 11.45 11.44 -16.89
N ALA A 112 12.35 12.14 -17.58
CA ALA A 112 13.69 11.61 -17.89
C ALA A 112 14.50 11.37 -16.63
N GLY A 113 14.50 12.33 -15.66
CA GLY A 113 15.15 12.15 -14.37
C GLY A 113 14.53 11.03 -13.53
N LEU A 114 13.21 10.80 -13.64
CA LEU A 114 12.56 9.67 -12.98
C LEU A 114 13.04 8.34 -13.56
N VAL A 115 13.12 8.20 -14.88
CA VAL A 115 13.64 6.99 -15.54
C VAL A 115 15.09 6.74 -15.15
N GLU A 116 15.92 7.79 -15.14
CA GLU A 116 17.33 7.72 -14.76
C GLU A 116 17.54 7.30 -13.30
N SER A 117 16.62 7.67 -12.41
CA SER A 117 16.68 7.32 -10.98
C SER A 117 16.30 5.87 -10.67
N HIS A 118 15.78 5.14 -11.65
CA HIS A 118 15.44 3.71 -11.54
C HIS A 118 16.47 2.86 -12.32
N PRO A 119 16.59 1.56 -11.99
CA PRO A 119 17.39 0.66 -12.82
C PRO A 119 16.91 0.67 -14.28
N HIS A 120 17.77 1.09 -15.18
CA HIS A 120 17.52 1.12 -16.63
C HIS A 120 18.65 0.39 -17.35
N ASP A 121 18.42 0.00 -18.59
CA ASP A 121 19.38 -0.72 -19.45
C ASP A 121 19.87 -2.08 -18.89
N ILE A 122 19.11 -2.66 -17.95
CA ILE A 122 19.37 -3.99 -17.40
C ILE A 122 18.09 -4.84 -17.36
N ASN A 123 18.25 -6.14 -17.48
CA ASN A 123 17.19 -7.10 -17.19
C ASN A 123 17.25 -7.48 -15.71
N ILE A 124 16.25 -7.06 -14.94
CA ILE A 124 16.18 -7.42 -13.52
C ILE A 124 15.79 -8.89 -13.41
N THR A 125 16.68 -9.70 -12.86
CA THR A 125 16.46 -11.15 -12.64
C THR A 125 15.98 -11.44 -11.22
N LYS A 126 16.20 -10.52 -10.27
CA LYS A 126 15.74 -10.60 -8.90
C LYS A 126 15.40 -9.19 -8.40
N GLU A 127 14.14 -8.98 -8.02
CA GLU A 127 13.68 -7.72 -7.44
C GLU A 127 14.01 -7.65 -5.94
N ALA A 128 14.30 -6.44 -5.46
CA ALA A 128 14.32 -6.19 -4.03
C ALA A 128 12.88 -6.24 -3.45
N PRO A 129 12.68 -6.68 -2.19
CA PRO A 129 11.34 -6.82 -1.61
C PRO A 129 10.48 -5.54 -1.66
N ASN A 130 11.13 -4.37 -1.63
CA ASN A 130 10.47 -3.07 -1.66
C ASN A 130 10.47 -2.41 -3.04
N TYR A 131 10.91 -3.10 -4.06
CA TYR A 131 10.97 -2.58 -5.41
C TYR A 131 10.07 -3.42 -6.32
N THR A 132 9.01 -2.81 -6.79
CA THR A 132 8.15 -3.40 -7.82
C THR A 132 8.02 -2.40 -8.96
N ARG A 133 8.39 -2.79 -10.17
CA ARG A 133 8.03 -2.01 -11.35
C ARG A 133 6.51 -2.00 -11.44
N GLY A 134 5.91 -0.82 -11.28
CA GLY A 134 4.51 -0.65 -11.58
C GLY A 134 4.27 -1.14 -13.00
N GLY A 135 3.39 -2.14 -13.18
CA GLY A 135 3.05 -2.63 -14.50
C GLY A 135 2.56 -1.45 -15.35
N MET A 136 3.22 -1.23 -16.46
CA MET A 136 2.65 -0.46 -17.58
C MET A 136 1.60 -1.31 -18.25
#